data_e4562d9ca42c35fa77d4434c2c07b6ae
#
_entry.id   e4562d9ca42c35fa77d4434c2c07b6ae
#
_cell.length_a   1.000
_cell.length_b   1.000
_cell.length_c   1.000
_cell.angle_alpha   90.00
_cell.angle_beta   90.00
_cell.angle_gamma   90.00
#
_symmetry.space_group_name_H-M   'P 1'
#
loop_
_entity.id
_entity.type
_entity.pdbx_description
1 polymer ?
#
loop_
_entity_poly.entity_id
_entity_poly.type
_entity_poly.pdbx_seq_one_letter_code
_entity_poly.pdbx_strand_id
1 'polypeptide(L)'
;MCLDFAERMGEIRKESVISLHIRKCIGYIYENLGADLSVKALAKTLKLNPTYLSRLFRAETGIPLRRFVKEAKIDTAQNLLRYSELTYLAISVSLGFSSQSAFISAFKEITGMTPKTYRERNDRTEKIFVK
;
A
#
# COMPACT_ATOMS: atom_id res chain seq x y z
N MET A 1 -9.91 -5.76 -2.58
CA MET A 1 -9.34 -5.06 -1.44
C MET A 1 -9.70 -3.63 -1.35
N CYS A 2 -9.39 -2.84 -2.39
CA CYS A 2 -9.80 -1.44 -2.37
C CYS A 2 -11.31 -1.28 -2.32
N LEU A 3 -12.05 -2.17 -2.96
CA LEU A 3 -13.51 -2.13 -2.94
C LEU A 3 -14.05 -2.38 -1.54
N ASP A 4 -13.53 -3.41 -0.85
CA ASP A 4 -13.98 -3.69 0.51
C ASP A 4 -13.71 -2.51 1.44
N PHE A 5 -12.52 -1.92 1.30
CA PHE A 5 -12.18 -0.76 2.08
C PHE A 5 -13.13 0.40 1.79
N ALA A 6 -13.40 0.65 0.51
CA ALA A 6 -14.28 1.74 0.11
C ALA A 6 -15.71 1.50 0.58
N GLU A 7 -16.19 0.26 0.53
CA GLU A 7 -17.53 -0.07 1.01
C GLU A 7 -17.65 0.16 2.50
N ARG A 8 -16.64 -0.28 3.26
CA ARG A 8 -16.62 -0.10 4.70
C ARG A 8 -16.62 1.38 5.06
N MET A 9 -15.82 2.16 4.34
CA MET A 9 -15.79 3.60 4.55
C MET A 9 -17.11 4.25 4.18
N GLY A 10 -17.77 3.74 3.15
CA GLY A 10 -19.08 4.25 2.74
C GLY A 10 -20.13 4.01 3.80
N GLU A 11 -20.11 2.87 4.45
CA GLU A 11 -21.05 2.60 5.54
C GLU A 11 -20.83 3.53 6.72
N ILE A 12 -19.56 3.72 7.09
CA ILE A 12 -19.21 4.64 8.17
C ILE A 12 -19.68 6.05 7.85
N ARG A 13 -19.63 6.43 6.59
CA ARG A 13 -19.98 7.78 6.16
C ARG A 13 -21.45 8.13 6.32
N LYS A 14 -22.31 7.17 6.47
CA LYS A 14 -23.71 7.46 6.79
C LYS A 14 -23.82 8.10 8.14
N GLU A 15 -22.87 7.80 9.02
CA GLU A 15 -22.85 8.29 10.38
C GLU A 15 -21.85 9.41 10.57
N SER A 16 -20.74 9.38 9.81
CA SER A 16 -19.70 10.39 9.94
C SER A 16 -19.04 10.62 8.60
N VAL A 17 -18.68 11.87 8.32
CA VAL A 17 -18.03 12.23 7.08
C VAL A 17 -16.55 11.93 7.16
N ILE A 18 -16.02 11.25 6.16
CA ILE A 18 -14.58 11.02 6.07
C ILE A 18 -13.91 12.35 5.79
N SER A 19 -12.93 12.69 6.61
CA SER A 19 -12.21 13.93 6.49
C SER A 19 -11.58 14.09 5.11
N LEU A 20 -11.64 15.29 4.56
CA LEU A 20 -10.96 15.61 3.32
C LEU A 20 -9.46 15.37 3.44
N HIS A 21 -8.91 15.63 4.62
CA HIS A 21 -7.49 15.39 4.88
C HIS A 21 -7.11 13.93 4.66
N ILE A 22 -7.95 13.01 5.12
CA ILE A 22 -7.68 11.58 4.98
C ILE A 22 -7.81 11.15 3.53
N ARG A 23 -8.79 11.66 2.81
CA ARG A 23 -8.93 11.36 1.38
C ARG A 23 -7.71 11.83 0.60
N LYS A 24 -7.24 13.03 0.87
CA LYS A 24 -6.06 13.57 0.23
C LYS A 24 -4.82 12.76 0.58
N CYS A 25 -4.73 12.31 1.83
CA CYS A 25 -3.62 11.49 2.27
C CYS A 25 -3.56 10.18 1.49
N ILE A 26 -4.69 9.49 1.39
CA ILE A 26 -4.76 8.21 0.68
C ILE A 26 -4.41 8.39 -0.79
N GLY A 27 -4.96 9.41 -1.42
CA GLY A 27 -4.66 9.69 -2.83
C GLY A 27 -3.18 9.97 -3.05
N TYR A 28 -2.60 10.78 -2.18
CA TYR A 28 -1.18 11.10 -2.27
C TYR A 28 -0.32 9.85 -2.12
N ILE A 29 -0.68 8.97 -1.19
CA ILE A 29 0.06 7.73 -0.98
C ILE A 29 0.11 6.90 -2.27
N TYR A 30 -1.03 6.68 -2.90
CA TYR A 30 -1.08 5.86 -4.11
C TYR A 30 -0.39 6.52 -5.30
N GLU A 31 -0.35 7.84 -5.35
CA GLU A 31 0.32 8.54 -6.43
C GLU A 31 1.82 8.67 -6.23
N ASN A 32 2.32 8.39 -5.02
CA ASN A 32 3.72 8.65 -4.67
C ASN A 32 4.34 7.50 -3.90
N LEU A 33 4.08 6.27 -4.31
CA LEU A 33 4.55 5.09 -3.56
C LEU A 33 6.07 5.00 -3.45
N GLY A 34 6.80 5.61 -4.37
CA GLY A 34 8.27 5.63 -4.32
C GLY A 34 8.85 6.75 -3.48
N ALA A 35 8.02 7.66 -3.00
CA ALA A 35 8.49 8.80 -2.22
C ALA A 35 8.57 8.47 -0.73
N ASP A 36 9.06 9.43 0.05
CA ASP A 36 9.05 9.31 1.50
C ASP A 36 7.61 9.46 2.00
N LEU A 37 7.05 8.37 2.45
CA LEU A 37 5.67 8.33 2.95
C LEU A 37 5.62 8.14 4.47
N SER A 38 6.63 8.60 5.19
CA SER A 38 6.59 8.62 6.64
C SER A 38 5.47 9.55 7.11
N VAL A 39 5.00 9.33 8.34
CA VAL A 39 3.96 10.18 8.91
C VAL A 39 4.40 11.65 8.89
N LYS A 40 5.66 11.89 9.20
CA LYS A 40 6.22 13.24 9.20
C LYS A 40 6.16 13.89 7.83
N ALA A 41 6.56 13.15 6.80
CA ALA A 41 6.54 13.66 5.42
C ALA A 41 5.13 13.92 4.93
N LEU A 42 4.22 12.99 5.22
CA LEU A 42 2.83 13.14 4.83
C LEU A 42 2.17 14.33 5.53
N ALA A 43 2.45 14.48 6.82
CA ALA A 43 1.91 15.60 7.58
C ALA A 43 2.39 16.93 7.01
N LYS A 44 3.66 17.00 6.66
CA LYS A 44 4.22 18.21 6.06
C LYS A 44 3.53 18.54 4.73
N THR A 45 3.33 17.54 3.90
CA THR A 45 2.66 17.72 2.61
C THR A 45 1.23 18.20 2.78
N LEU A 46 0.53 17.66 3.78
CA LEU A 46 -0.87 18.01 4.03
C LEU A 46 -1.01 19.23 4.95
N LYS A 47 0.10 19.78 5.42
CA LYS A 47 0.13 20.92 6.34
C LYS A 47 -0.61 20.63 7.63
N LEU A 48 -0.36 19.44 8.18
CA LEU A 48 -0.97 18.97 9.42
C LEU A 48 0.11 18.62 10.44
N ASN A 49 -0.29 18.57 11.70
CA ASN A 49 0.58 18.07 12.76
C ASN A 49 0.69 16.54 12.62
N PRO A 50 1.89 15.96 12.70
CA PRO A 50 2.05 14.50 12.53
C PRO A 50 1.23 13.67 13.52
N THR A 51 1.17 14.08 14.78
CA THR A 51 0.39 13.36 15.78
C THR A 51 -1.09 13.41 15.44
N TYR A 52 -1.57 14.58 15.03
CA TYR A 52 -2.96 14.74 14.64
C TYR A 52 -3.31 13.87 13.43
N LEU A 53 -2.45 13.88 12.41
CA LEU A 53 -2.66 13.06 11.21
C LEU A 53 -2.73 11.58 11.56
N SER A 54 -1.80 11.12 12.39
CA SER A 54 -1.74 9.72 12.78
C SER A 54 -2.99 9.29 13.51
N ARG A 55 -3.46 10.10 14.45
CA ARG A 55 -4.68 9.81 15.21
C ARG A 55 -5.91 9.84 14.32
N LEU A 56 -6.02 10.86 13.49
CA LEU A 56 -7.17 11.01 12.62
C LEU A 56 -7.25 9.86 11.62
N PHE A 57 -6.12 9.48 11.04
CA PHE A 57 -6.09 8.38 10.08
C PHE A 57 -6.58 7.09 10.72
N ARG A 58 -6.04 6.77 11.90
CA ARG A 58 -6.45 5.55 12.58
C ARG A 58 -7.91 5.61 13.01
N ALA A 59 -8.39 6.76 13.46
CA ALA A 59 -9.78 6.91 13.88
C ALA A 59 -10.75 6.70 12.72
N GLU A 60 -10.40 7.19 11.53
CA GLU A 60 -11.31 7.12 10.39
C GLU A 60 -11.16 5.85 9.55
N THR A 61 -9.96 5.27 9.50
CA THR A 61 -9.74 4.08 8.68
C THR A 61 -9.66 2.79 9.50
N GLY A 62 -9.42 2.90 10.79
CA GLY A 62 -9.28 1.74 11.66
C GLY A 62 -7.90 1.11 11.68
N ILE A 63 -6.98 1.58 10.85
CA ILE A 63 -5.62 1.02 10.81
C ILE A 63 -4.58 2.14 10.94
N PRO A 64 -3.39 1.82 11.50
CA PRO A 64 -2.32 2.81 11.57
C PRO A 64 -1.87 3.25 10.19
N LEU A 65 -1.52 4.52 10.05
CA LEU A 65 -1.06 5.06 8.77
C LEU A 65 0.14 4.30 8.21
N ARG A 66 1.10 3.95 9.07
CA ARG A 66 2.29 3.20 8.63
C ARG A 66 1.91 1.87 7.99
N ARG A 67 0.96 1.18 8.59
CA ARG A 67 0.50 -0.10 8.06
C ARG A 67 -0.20 0.09 6.72
N PHE A 68 -1.01 1.12 6.61
CA PHE A 68 -1.70 1.42 5.36
C PHE A 68 -0.69 1.64 4.22
N VAL A 69 0.35 2.44 4.47
CA VAL A 69 1.38 2.69 3.47
C VAL A 69 2.07 1.40 3.04
N LYS A 70 2.41 0.56 4.02
CA LYS A 70 3.08 -0.70 3.74
C LYS A 70 2.20 -1.61 2.88
N GLU A 71 0.93 -1.72 3.24
CA GLU A 71 0.00 -2.55 2.48
C GLU A 71 -0.23 -2.01 1.07
N ALA A 72 -0.29 -0.70 0.91
CA ALA A 72 -0.44 -0.10 -0.41
C ALA A 72 0.75 -0.44 -1.31
N LYS A 73 1.96 -0.38 -0.76
CA LYS A 73 3.16 -0.76 -1.50
C LYS A 73 3.14 -2.22 -1.91
N ILE A 74 2.72 -3.10 -1.01
CA ILE A 74 2.69 -4.54 -1.31
C ILE A 74 1.59 -4.87 -2.31
N ASP A 75 0.43 -4.22 -2.23
CA ASP A 75 -0.61 -4.40 -3.25
C ASP A 75 -0.07 -4.07 -4.64
N THR A 76 0.63 -2.94 -4.76
CA THR A 76 1.22 -2.54 -6.03
C THR A 76 2.31 -3.52 -6.46
N ALA A 77 3.12 -4.01 -5.51
CA ALA A 77 4.14 -5.00 -5.80
C ALA A 77 3.54 -6.27 -6.38
N GLN A 78 2.41 -6.71 -5.85
CA GLN A 78 1.74 -7.89 -6.38
C GLN A 78 1.38 -7.72 -7.85
N ASN A 79 0.86 -6.55 -8.21
CA ASN A 79 0.55 -6.27 -9.62
C ASN A 79 1.80 -6.25 -10.49
N LEU A 80 2.88 -5.65 -10.00
CA LEU A 80 4.13 -5.61 -10.74
C LEU A 80 4.72 -7.01 -10.93
N LEU A 81 4.60 -7.87 -9.92
CA LEU A 81 5.09 -9.24 -10.02
C LEU A 81 4.28 -10.06 -11.00
N ARG A 82 2.99 -9.80 -11.10
CA ARG A 82 2.10 -10.57 -12.00
C ARG A 82 2.18 -10.09 -13.45
N TYR A 83 2.23 -8.79 -13.65
CA TYR A 83 1.99 -8.20 -14.97
C TYR A 83 3.21 -7.51 -15.58
N SER A 84 4.36 -7.56 -14.93
CA SER A 84 5.59 -7.00 -15.48
C SER A 84 6.74 -7.96 -15.27
N GLU A 85 7.83 -7.72 -15.98
CA GLU A 85 9.04 -8.52 -15.83
C GLU A 85 10.11 -7.79 -15.04
N LEU A 86 9.72 -6.75 -14.29
CA LEU A 86 10.66 -6.02 -13.46
C LEU A 86 11.34 -6.95 -12.46
N THR A 87 12.62 -6.69 -12.24
CA THR A 87 13.36 -7.44 -11.22
C THR A 87 12.87 -7.08 -9.84
N TYR A 88 13.15 -7.93 -8.88
CA TYR A 88 12.78 -7.65 -7.49
C TYR A 88 13.45 -6.37 -6.99
N LEU A 89 14.70 -6.14 -7.43
CA LEU A 89 15.40 -4.90 -7.08
C LEU A 89 14.69 -3.69 -7.68
N ALA A 90 14.31 -3.75 -8.95
CA ALA A 90 13.63 -2.63 -9.60
C ALA A 90 12.29 -2.33 -8.92
N ILE A 91 11.56 -3.37 -8.53
CA ILE A 91 10.30 -3.19 -7.81
C ILE A 91 10.56 -2.52 -6.46
N SER A 92 11.57 -2.99 -5.72
CA SER A 92 11.88 -2.41 -4.42
C SER A 92 12.25 -0.94 -4.52
N VAL A 93 13.02 -0.57 -5.54
CA VAL A 93 13.40 0.83 -5.76
C VAL A 93 12.18 1.67 -6.12
N SER A 94 11.34 1.19 -7.02
CA SER A 94 10.18 1.96 -7.47
C SER A 94 9.16 2.17 -6.36
N LEU A 95 9.13 1.28 -5.38
CA LEU A 95 8.21 1.40 -4.25
C LEU A 95 8.84 2.07 -3.02
N GLY A 96 10.08 2.54 -3.16
CA GLY A 96 10.72 3.30 -2.10
C GLY A 96 11.20 2.50 -0.90
N PHE A 97 11.45 1.21 -1.09
CA PHE A 97 12.06 0.41 -0.02
C PHE A 97 13.55 0.72 0.07
N SER A 98 14.09 0.65 1.29
CA SER A 98 15.50 0.96 1.51
C SER A 98 16.44 -0.07 0.88
N SER A 99 15.96 -1.30 0.67
CA SER A 99 16.76 -2.37 0.07
C SER A 99 15.82 -3.44 -0.48
N GLN A 100 16.39 -4.30 -1.31
CA GLN A 100 15.64 -5.45 -1.80
C GLN A 100 15.24 -6.37 -0.65
N SER A 101 16.13 -6.53 0.33
CA SER A 101 15.82 -7.35 1.52
C SER A 101 14.64 -6.79 2.30
N ALA A 102 14.57 -5.47 2.45
CA ALA A 102 13.44 -4.84 3.14
C ALA A 102 12.14 -5.11 2.41
N PHE A 103 12.16 -5.04 1.08
CA PHE A 103 10.98 -5.35 0.26
C PHE A 103 10.56 -6.80 0.45
N ILE A 104 11.50 -7.73 0.35
CA ILE A 104 11.20 -9.16 0.48
C ILE A 104 10.58 -9.45 1.85
N SER A 105 11.16 -8.88 2.91
CA SER A 105 10.64 -9.07 4.26
C SER A 105 9.21 -8.54 4.40
N ALA A 106 8.96 -7.33 3.89
CA ALA A 106 7.63 -6.73 3.97
C ALA A 106 6.62 -7.54 3.17
N PHE A 107 7.01 -8.00 1.98
CA PHE A 107 6.12 -8.79 1.14
C PHE A 107 5.73 -10.10 1.83
N LYS A 108 6.73 -10.78 2.40
CA LYS A 108 6.47 -12.04 3.10
C LYS A 108 5.62 -11.83 4.34
N GLU A 109 5.85 -10.75 5.05
CA GLU A 109 5.06 -10.43 6.25
C GLU A 109 3.58 -10.26 5.92
N ILE A 110 3.28 -9.57 4.82
CA ILE A 110 1.90 -9.23 4.47
C ILE A 110 1.20 -10.35 3.70
N THR A 111 1.90 -10.99 2.76
CA THR A 111 1.29 -12.00 1.89
C THR A 111 1.50 -13.43 2.36
N GLY A 112 2.48 -13.66 3.22
CA GLY A 112 2.81 -15.01 3.67
C GLY A 112 3.75 -15.76 2.77
N MET A 113 4.18 -15.17 1.66
CA MET A 113 5.12 -15.82 0.75
C MET A 113 6.12 -14.81 0.18
N THR A 114 7.24 -15.32 -0.35
CA THR A 114 8.24 -14.45 -0.95
C THR A 114 7.78 -13.94 -2.31
N PRO A 115 8.33 -12.82 -2.78
CA PRO A 115 8.02 -12.34 -4.14
C PRO A 115 8.31 -13.39 -5.21
N LYS A 116 9.39 -14.14 -5.04
CA LYS A 116 9.74 -15.20 -5.99
C LYS A 116 8.64 -16.25 -6.06
N THR A 117 8.19 -16.74 -4.90
CA THR A 117 7.14 -17.76 -4.85
C THR A 117 5.85 -17.22 -5.46
N TYR A 118 5.51 -15.98 -5.15
CA TYR A 118 4.31 -15.35 -5.65
C TYR A 118 4.32 -15.27 -7.19
N ARG A 119 5.43 -14.81 -7.75
CA ARG A 119 5.57 -14.68 -9.20
C ARG A 119 5.50 -16.04 -9.89
N GLU A 120 6.17 -17.04 -9.33
CA GLU A 120 6.17 -18.37 -9.90
C GLU A 120 4.79 -19.01 -9.90
N ARG A 121 4.04 -18.83 -8.83
CA ARG A 121 2.67 -19.35 -8.76
C ARG A 121 1.76 -18.71 -9.79
N ASN A 122 1.88 -17.43 -9.98
CA ASN A 122 1.04 -16.72 -10.93
C ASN A 122 1.40 -17.06 -12.37
N ASP A 123 2.69 -17.25 -12.65
CA ASP A 123 3.13 -17.70 -13.97
C ASP A 123 2.52 -19.05 -14.30
N ARG A 124 2.55 -19.97 -13.36
CA ARG A 124 1.95 -21.30 -13.57
C ARG A 124 0.46 -21.19 -13.83
N THR A 125 -0.23 -20.38 -13.06
CA THR A 125 -1.67 -20.19 -13.21
C THR A 125 -1.98 -19.67 -14.61
N GLU A 126 -1.23 -18.67 -15.06
CA GLU A 126 -1.43 -18.12 -16.40
C GLU A 126 -1.18 -19.15 -17.48
N LYS A 127 -0.13 -19.95 -17.36
CA LYS A 127 0.17 -21.00 -18.33
C LYS A 127 -0.96 -22.01 -18.40
N ILE A 128 -1.55 -22.36 -17.28
CA ILE A 128 -2.67 -23.29 -17.22
C ILE A 128 -3.88 -22.74 -17.95
N PHE A 129 -4.20 -21.47 -17.72
CA PHE A 129 -5.37 -20.86 -18.30
C PHE A 129 -5.21 -20.53 -19.78
N VAL A 130 -4.01 -20.25 -20.23
CA VAL A 130 -3.75 -19.91 -21.63
C VAL A 130 -3.89 -21.13 -22.53
N LYS A 131 -3.65 -22.30 -22.00
CA LYS A 131 -3.82 -23.53 -22.74
C LYS A 131 -5.26 -23.97 -22.79
#